data_a1b715a4e382678ade3a3be3d77b3258
#
_entry.id   a1b715a4e382678ade3a3be3d77b3258
#
_cell.length_a   1.000
_cell.length_b   1.000
_cell.length_c   1.000
_cell.angle_alpha   90.00
_cell.angle_beta   90.00
_cell.angle_gamma   90.00
#
_symmetry.space_group_name_H-M   'P 1'
#
loop_
_entity.id
_entity.type
_entity.pdbx_description
1 polymer ?
#
loop_
_entity_poly.entity_id
_entity_poly.type
_entity_poly.pdbx_seq_one_letter_code
_entity_poly.pdbx_strand_id
1 'polypeptide(L)'
;MTCASSTSQARSCASKSHLAAALGLALVQNGRRVLFMRTTDLVQRLQVARRELGLEAAITKLDKYQLLILDDIAYVTKDQAETSVLFELIAARYERRSLLITANQPFGEWGKIFSDQAMTLAAIDRLVHHATILEMNVESYRRKAALKRKRGSAD
;
A
#
# COMPACT_ATOMS: atom_id res chain seq x y z
N MET A 1 -2.09 26.01 -17.48
CA MET A 1 -0.69 25.70 -17.19
C MET A 1 -0.58 25.15 -15.76
N THR A 2 -0.70 23.86 -15.56
CA THR A 2 -0.27 23.17 -14.32
C THR A 2 -0.51 21.66 -14.50
N CYS A 3 0.39 21.00 -15.20
CA CYS A 3 0.36 19.54 -15.33
C CYS A 3 1.79 18.95 -15.19
N ALA A 4 2.54 19.39 -14.17
CA ALA A 4 3.92 18.95 -13.97
C ALA A 4 4.19 18.18 -12.66
N SER A 5 3.24 18.14 -11.71
CA SER A 5 3.45 17.51 -10.40
C SER A 5 3.00 16.06 -10.31
N SER A 6 2.08 15.61 -11.14
CA SER A 6 1.53 14.25 -11.10
C SER A 6 2.45 13.16 -11.67
N THR A 7 3.36 13.52 -12.55
CA THR A 7 4.18 12.53 -13.30
C THR A 7 5.38 12.00 -12.50
N SER A 8 5.92 12.76 -11.53
CA SER A 8 7.05 12.29 -10.72
C SER A 8 6.63 11.33 -9.61
N GLN A 9 5.45 11.57 -9.04
CA GLN A 9 4.87 10.75 -7.98
C GLN A 9 4.41 9.38 -8.50
N ALA A 10 3.78 9.33 -9.67
CA ALA A 10 3.36 8.10 -10.33
C ALA A 10 4.54 7.15 -10.67
N ARG A 11 5.74 7.69 -10.84
CA ARG A 11 6.93 6.93 -11.27
C ARG A 11 7.77 6.38 -10.10
N SER A 12 7.71 7.00 -8.92
CA SER A 12 8.26 6.45 -7.67
C SER A 12 7.40 5.27 -7.20
N CYS A 13 6.09 5.33 -7.42
CA CYS A 13 5.14 4.27 -7.15
C CYS A 13 5.45 3.00 -7.97
N ALA A 14 5.77 3.13 -9.26
CA ALA A 14 5.99 2.01 -10.15
C ALA A 14 7.14 1.07 -9.68
N SER A 15 8.20 1.58 -9.05
CA SER A 15 9.31 0.73 -8.58
C SER A 15 8.95 -0.09 -7.34
N LYS A 16 8.18 0.47 -6.41
CA LYS A 16 7.70 -0.22 -5.20
C LYS A 16 6.68 -1.30 -5.57
N SER A 17 5.72 -0.95 -6.41
CA SER A 17 4.71 -1.89 -6.92
C SER A 17 5.33 -3.03 -7.71
N HIS A 18 6.37 -2.77 -8.53
CA HIS A 18 7.10 -3.82 -9.24
C HIS A 18 7.83 -4.76 -8.28
N LEU A 19 8.49 -4.24 -7.25
CA LEU A 19 9.12 -5.07 -6.23
C LEU A 19 8.10 -5.94 -5.49
N ALA A 20 6.99 -5.35 -5.08
CA ALA A 20 5.90 -6.07 -4.42
C ALA A 20 5.30 -7.15 -5.33
N ALA A 21 5.10 -6.87 -6.62
CA ALA A 21 4.64 -7.84 -7.59
C ALA A 21 5.65 -8.97 -7.82
N ALA A 22 6.95 -8.67 -7.89
CA ALA A 22 8.01 -9.67 -8.05
C ALA A 22 8.08 -10.61 -6.83
N LEU A 23 7.97 -10.07 -5.62
CA LEU A 23 7.89 -10.87 -4.39
C LEU A 23 6.65 -11.76 -4.38
N GLY A 24 5.49 -11.20 -4.77
CA GLY A 24 4.26 -11.96 -4.90
C GLY A 24 4.38 -13.11 -5.89
N LEU A 25 4.96 -12.86 -7.06
CA LEU A 25 5.20 -13.88 -8.09
C LEU A 25 6.12 -14.99 -7.59
N ALA A 26 7.24 -14.64 -6.94
CA ALA A 26 8.17 -15.61 -6.37
C ALA A 26 7.47 -16.51 -5.33
N LEU A 27 6.59 -15.96 -4.51
CA LEU A 27 5.81 -16.75 -3.54
C LEU A 27 4.78 -17.66 -4.23
N VAL A 28 4.13 -17.20 -5.29
CA VAL A 28 3.21 -18.03 -6.09
C VAL A 28 3.97 -19.19 -6.73
N GLN A 29 5.15 -18.97 -7.28
CA GLN A 29 6.03 -20.02 -7.83
C GLN A 29 6.43 -21.05 -6.76
N ASN A 30 6.48 -20.65 -5.48
CA ASN A 30 6.69 -21.52 -4.33
C ASN A 30 5.38 -22.09 -3.74
N GLY A 31 4.31 -22.12 -4.50
CA GLY A 31 3.02 -22.73 -4.12
C GLY A 31 2.22 -21.92 -3.10
N ARG A 32 2.56 -20.65 -2.85
CA ARG A 32 1.80 -19.78 -1.93
C ARG A 32 0.67 -19.06 -2.64
N ARG A 33 -0.48 -18.94 -1.99
CA ARG A 33 -1.59 -18.14 -2.51
C ARG A 33 -1.39 -16.68 -2.15
N VAL A 34 -1.24 -15.84 -3.16
CA VAL A 34 -1.02 -14.39 -3.03
C VAL A 34 -2.15 -13.64 -3.73
N LEU A 35 -2.62 -12.57 -3.13
CA LEU A 35 -3.52 -11.61 -3.76
C LEU A 35 -2.83 -10.26 -3.83
N PHE A 36 -2.68 -9.72 -5.03
CA PHE A 36 -2.22 -8.36 -5.27
C PHE A 36 -3.42 -7.48 -5.62
N MET A 37 -3.61 -6.38 -4.90
CA MET A 37 -4.72 -5.47 -5.14
C MET A 37 -4.33 -4.04 -4.76
N ARG A 38 -4.88 -3.05 -5.47
CA ARG A 38 -4.81 -1.66 -5.02
C ARG A 38 -5.61 -1.50 -3.74
N THR A 39 -5.08 -0.72 -2.80
CA THR A 39 -5.77 -0.51 -1.51
C THR A 39 -7.15 0.11 -1.70
N THR A 40 -7.29 1.07 -2.62
CA THR A 40 -8.58 1.70 -2.94
C THR A 40 -9.63 0.71 -3.43
N ASP A 41 -9.24 -0.21 -4.33
CA ASP A 41 -10.17 -1.21 -4.89
C ASP A 41 -10.65 -2.18 -3.79
N LEU A 42 -9.75 -2.56 -2.90
CA LEU A 42 -10.09 -3.43 -1.78
C LEU A 42 -11.02 -2.73 -0.78
N VAL A 43 -10.69 -1.49 -0.41
CA VAL A 43 -11.52 -0.68 0.49
C VAL A 43 -12.93 -0.52 -0.06
N GLN A 44 -13.09 -0.21 -1.34
CA GLN A 44 -14.41 -0.11 -1.97
C GLN A 44 -15.19 -1.44 -1.87
N ARG A 45 -14.55 -2.58 -2.14
CA ARG A 45 -15.20 -3.90 -2.00
C ARG A 45 -15.62 -4.19 -0.57
N LEU A 46 -14.78 -3.85 0.41
CA LEU A 46 -15.11 -4.04 1.82
C LEU A 46 -16.23 -3.12 2.29
N GLN A 47 -16.29 -1.88 1.76
CA GLN A 47 -17.41 -0.96 2.04
C GLN A 47 -18.73 -1.49 1.48
N VAL A 48 -18.74 -2.05 0.27
CA VAL A 48 -19.93 -2.71 -0.29
C VAL A 48 -20.35 -3.85 0.61
N ALA A 49 -19.43 -4.74 0.97
CA ALA A 49 -19.69 -5.85 1.87
C ALA A 49 -20.22 -5.38 3.25
N ARG A 50 -19.73 -4.26 3.77
CA ARG A 50 -20.24 -3.65 5.01
C ARG A 50 -21.69 -3.22 4.89
N ARG A 51 -22.05 -2.55 3.77
CA ARG A 51 -23.46 -2.14 3.51
C ARG A 51 -24.40 -3.33 3.41
N GLU A 52 -23.91 -4.45 2.90
CA GLU A 52 -24.62 -5.72 2.76
C GLU A 52 -24.57 -6.59 4.04
N LEU A 53 -24.07 -6.04 5.17
CA LEU A 53 -23.90 -6.75 6.45
C LEU A 53 -23.02 -8.01 6.34
N GLY A 54 -22.14 -8.07 5.35
CA GLY A 54 -21.27 -9.22 5.04
C GLY A 54 -19.78 -8.93 5.21
N LEU A 55 -19.37 -7.86 5.92
CA LEU A 55 -17.96 -7.46 6.02
C LEU A 55 -17.08 -8.56 6.64
N GLU A 56 -17.51 -9.18 7.72
CA GLU A 56 -16.78 -10.27 8.37
C GLU A 56 -16.54 -11.45 7.43
N ALA A 57 -17.59 -11.85 6.70
CA ALA A 57 -17.48 -12.92 5.70
C ALA A 57 -16.55 -12.53 4.55
N ALA A 58 -16.54 -11.27 4.12
CA ALA A 58 -15.66 -10.77 3.09
C ALA A 58 -14.19 -10.79 3.53
N ILE A 59 -13.91 -10.36 4.77
CA ILE A 59 -12.56 -10.42 5.36
C ILE A 59 -12.11 -11.87 5.53
N THR A 60 -12.96 -12.75 6.03
CA THR A 60 -12.67 -14.17 6.19
C THR A 60 -12.32 -14.85 4.86
N LYS A 61 -13.01 -14.48 3.76
CA LYS A 61 -12.68 -14.97 2.42
C LYS A 61 -11.26 -14.60 1.97
N LEU A 62 -10.70 -13.51 2.49
CA LEU A 62 -9.32 -13.11 2.20
C LEU A 62 -8.28 -13.98 2.94
N ASP A 63 -8.66 -14.69 3.99
CA ASP A 63 -7.75 -15.56 4.75
C ASP A 63 -7.25 -16.79 3.96
N LYS A 64 -7.91 -17.10 2.83
CA LYS A 64 -7.40 -18.11 1.88
C LYS A 64 -6.05 -17.72 1.27
N TYR A 65 -5.72 -16.42 1.25
CA TYR A 65 -4.44 -15.91 0.76
C TYR A 65 -3.44 -15.78 1.90
N GLN A 66 -2.30 -16.42 1.76
CA GLN A 66 -1.22 -16.36 2.75
C GLN A 66 -0.57 -15.00 2.78
N LEU A 67 -0.44 -14.36 1.61
CA LEU A 67 0.00 -12.97 1.48
C LEU A 67 -1.07 -12.14 0.76
N LEU A 68 -1.38 -10.99 1.34
CA LEU A 68 -2.17 -9.93 0.71
C LEU A 68 -1.25 -8.73 0.47
N ILE A 69 -1.14 -8.32 -0.78
CA ILE A 69 -0.36 -7.15 -1.19
C ILE A 69 -1.33 -5.99 -1.42
N LEU A 70 -1.20 -4.97 -0.59
CA LEU A 70 -1.95 -3.72 -0.67
C LEU A 70 -1.07 -2.65 -1.32
N ASP A 71 -1.34 -2.39 -2.60
CA ASP A 71 -0.57 -1.41 -3.32
C ASP A 71 -1.15 -0.01 -3.09
N ASP A 72 -0.25 0.92 -2.73
CA ASP A 72 -0.51 2.35 -2.59
C ASP A 72 -1.55 2.75 -1.52
N ILE A 73 -1.21 2.50 -0.25
CA ILE A 73 -2.09 2.80 0.89
C ILE A 73 -2.36 4.31 1.07
N ALA A 74 -1.49 5.17 0.57
CA ALA A 74 -1.60 6.62 0.77
C ALA A 74 -2.74 7.28 -0.01
N TYR A 75 -3.33 6.59 -0.98
CA TYR A 75 -4.46 7.07 -1.77
C TYR A 75 -5.83 6.74 -1.16
N VAL A 76 -5.87 6.08 -0.01
CA VAL A 76 -7.13 5.96 0.74
C VAL A 76 -7.54 7.36 1.18
N THR A 77 -8.71 7.80 0.74
CA THR A 77 -9.27 9.07 1.20
C THR A 77 -9.48 9.01 2.70
N LYS A 78 -9.30 10.15 3.39
CA LYS A 78 -9.45 10.23 4.86
C LYS A 78 -10.91 10.12 5.32
N ASP A 79 -11.75 9.42 4.56
CA ASP A 79 -13.10 9.12 4.98
C ASP A 79 -13.06 8.07 6.11
N GLN A 80 -13.78 8.37 7.19
CA GLN A 80 -13.85 7.50 8.36
C GLN A 80 -14.38 6.10 8.01
N ALA A 81 -15.31 6.01 7.07
CA ALA A 81 -15.86 4.72 6.62
C ALA A 81 -14.82 3.87 5.90
N GLU A 82 -13.97 4.49 5.06
CA GLU A 82 -12.89 3.80 4.33
C GLU A 82 -11.78 3.34 5.26
N THR A 83 -11.35 4.22 6.16
CA THR A 83 -10.30 3.90 7.12
C THR A 83 -10.72 2.85 8.13
N SER A 84 -12.01 2.83 8.52
CA SER A 84 -12.56 1.83 9.43
C SER A 84 -12.51 0.41 8.84
N VAL A 85 -12.92 0.21 7.58
CA VAL A 85 -12.87 -1.14 6.97
C VAL A 85 -11.43 -1.61 6.75
N LEU A 86 -10.51 -0.69 6.45
CA LEU A 86 -9.09 -1.00 6.35
C LEU A 86 -8.51 -1.42 7.71
N PHE A 87 -8.88 -0.71 8.77
CA PHE A 87 -8.47 -1.06 10.14
C PHE A 87 -8.97 -2.45 10.54
N GLU A 88 -10.23 -2.78 10.27
CA GLU A 88 -10.80 -4.09 10.57
C GLU A 88 -10.06 -5.21 9.81
N LEU A 89 -9.68 -4.97 8.55
CA LEU A 89 -8.88 -5.91 7.78
C LEU A 89 -7.49 -6.12 8.41
N ILE A 90 -6.80 -5.03 8.78
CA ILE A 90 -5.48 -5.10 9.43
C ILE A 90 -5.59 -5.87 10.75
N ALA A 91 -6.60 -5.55 11.57
CA ALA A 91 -6.82 -6.22 12.84
C ALA A 91 -7.13 -7.71 12.68
N ALA A 92 -7.94 -8.08 11.69
CA ALA A 92 -8.29 -9.47 11.42
C ALA A 92 -7.10 -10.31 10.93
N ARG A 93 -6.15 -9.70 10.23
CA ARG A 93 -4.96 -10.39 9.71
C ARG A 93 -3.77 -10.35 10.66
N TYR A 94 -3.81 -9.51 11.69
CA TYR A 94 -2.75 -9.38 12.67
C TYR A 94 -2.41 -10.74 13.28
N GLU A 95 -1.12 -11.09 13.30
CA GLU A 95 -0.56 -12.39 13.77
C GLU A 95 -1.12 -13.66 13.09
N ARG A 96 -1.98 -13.52 12.08
CA ARG A 96 -2.61 -14.68 11.41
C ARG A 96 -2.14 -14.85 9.98
N ARG A 97 -2.00 -13.77 9.23
CA ARG A 97 -1.71 -13.77 7.80
C ARG A 97 -0.83 -12.58 7.42
N SER A 98 0.06 -12.80 6.47
CA SER A 98 0.99 -11.77 6.03
C SER A 98 0.32 -10.67 5.21
N LEU A 99 0.75 -9.43 5.48
CA LEU A 99 0.44 -8.25 4.68
C LEU A 99 1.74 -7.66 4.13
N LEU A 100 1.71 -7.25 2.86
CA LEU A 100 2.73 -6.41 2.26
C LEU A 100 2.04 -5.12 1.81
N ILE A 101 2.54 -4.00 2.27
CA ILE A 101 1.95 -2.70 2.00
C ILE A 101 2.97 -1.83 1.28
N THR A 102 2.58 -1.21 0.17
CA THR A 102 3.38 -0.17 -0.45
C THR A 102 2.78 1.20 -0.12
N ALA A 103 3.65 2.17 0.13
CA ALA A 103 3.26 3.54 0.39
C ALA A 103 4.22 4.52 -0.29
N ASN A 104 3.70 5.66 -0.70
CA ASN A 104 4.50 6.75 -1.27
C ASN A 104 4.96 7.75 -0.21
N GLN A 105 4.35 7.72 0.96
CA GLN A 105 4.69 8.58 2.08
C GLN A 105 5.68 7.89 3.01
N PRO A 106 6.62 8.64 3.61
CA PRO A 106 7.47 8.12 4.67
C PRO A 106 6.63 7.57 5.82
N PHE A 107 7.13 6.55 6.49
CA PHE A 107 6.41 5.90 7.60
C PHE A 107 5.99 6.90 8.69
N GLY A 108 6.82 7.89 9.01
CA GLY A 108 6.49 8.94 9.98
C GLY A 108 5.27 9.82 9.62
N GLU A 109 4.81 9.78 8.37
CA GLU A 109 3.60 10.50 7.93
C GLU A 109 2.33 9.64 7.93
N TRP A 110 2.44 8.36 8.26
CA TRP A 110 1.31 7.43 8.27
C TRP A 110 0.22 7.81 9.28
N GLY A 111 0.57 8.59 10.31
CA GLY A 111 -0.40 9.19 11.23
C GLY A 111 -1.47 10.05 10.56
N LYS A 112 -1.26 10.42 9.30
CA LYS A 112 -2.21 11.22 8.51
C LYS A 112 -3.14 10.36 7.61
N ILE A 113 -2.92 9.04 7.55
CA ILE A 113 -3.69 8.14 6.68
C ILE A 113 -5.09 7.89 7.25
N PHE A 114 -5.19 7.73 8.55
CA PHE A 114 -6.46 7.47 9.22
C PHE A 114 -7.08 8.78 9.74
N SER A 115 -8.40 8.85 9.73
CA SER A 115 -9.15 10.03 10.20
C SER A 115 -9.14 10.17 11.72
N ASP A 116 -9.05 9.05 12.44
CA ASP A 116 -9.04 8.97 13.90
C ASP A 116 -7.62 8.66 14.41
N GLN A 117 -7.14 9.47 15.36
CA GLN A 117 -5.80 9.33 15.93
C GLN A 117 -5.63 8.03 16.72
N ALA A 118 -6.65 7.61 17.48
CA ALA A 118 -6.60 6.39 18.25
C ALA A 118 -6.58 5.15 17.33
N MET A 119 -7.40 5.15 16.28
CA MET A 119 -7.42 4.12 15.25
C MET A 119 -6.07 4.07 14.49
N THR A 120 -5.48 5.23 14.22
CA THR A 120 -4.17 5.36 13.58
C THR A 120 -3.09 4.67 14.42
N LEU A 121 -3.00 5.00 15.71
CA LEU A 121 -2.01 4.40 16.60
C LEU A 121 -2.18 2.89 16.67
N ALA A 122 -3.41 2.41 16.85
CA ALA A 122 -3.69 0.98 16.93
C ALA A 122 -3.40 0.22 15.61
N ALA A 123 -3.65 0.85 14.45
CA ALA A 123 -3.32 0.25 13.15
C ALA A 123 -1.80 0.21 12.92
N ILE A 124 -1.11 1.30 13.22
CA ILE A 124 0.34 1.41 13.09
C ILE A 124 1.02 0.41 14.01
N ASP A 125 0.60 0.34 15.28
CA ASP A 125 1.16 -0.60 16.25
C ASP A 125 1.08 -2.04 15.75
N ARG A 126 -0.09 -2.47 15.25
CA ARG A 126 -0.25 -3.81 14.66
C ARG A 126 0.59 -4.04 13.42
N LEU A 127 0.71 -3.03 12.55
CA LEU A 127 1.49 -3.15 11.33
C LEU A 127 2.99 -3.24 11.60
N VAL A 128 3.49 -2.53 12.61
CA VAL A 128 4.93 -2.40 12.89
C VAL A 128 5.46 -3.48 13.80
N HIS A 129 4.63 -4.04 14.67
CA HIS A 129 5.04 -4.97 15.72
C HIS A 129 5.92 -6.14 15.22
N HIS A 130 5.63 -6.64 14.01
CA HIS A 130 6.40 -7.72 13.37
C HIS A 130 6.83 -7.36 11.94
N ALA A 131 6.89 -6.07 11.60
CA ALA A 131 7.14 -5.65 10.22
C ALA A 131 8.62 -5.49 9.90
N THR A 132 8.98 -5.84 8.68
CA THR A 132 10.21 -5.36 8.05
C THR A 132 9.88 -4.13 7.22
N ILE A 133 10.40 -2.98 7.61
CA ILE A 133 10.20 -1.71 6.90
C ILE A 133 11.35 -1.52 5.94
N LEU A 134 11.03 -1.41 4.65
CA LEU A 134 11.99 -1.13 3.58
C LEU A 134 11.74 0.29 3.07
N GLU A 135 12.62 1.21 3.43
CA GLU A 135 12.61 2.56 2.86
C GLU A 135 13.43 2.59 1.57
N MET A 136 12.74 2.82 0.47
CA MET A 136 13.37 2.95 -0.85
C MET A 136 13.65 4.43 -1.12
N ASN A 137 14.74 4.95 -0.59
CA ASN A 137 15.28 6.28 -0.93
C ASN A 137 16.00 6.20 -2.28
N VAL A 138 15.27 5.91 -3.35
CA VAL A 138 15.80 6.03 -4.69
C VAL A 138 15.83 7.53 -5.02
N GLU A 139 16.95 8.19 -4.80
CA GLU A 139 17.27 9.36 -5.63
C GLU A 139 17.04 8.92 -7.06
N SER A 140 15.99 9.47 -7.67
CA SER A 140 15.47 8.90 -8.89
C SER A 140 16.60 8.83 -9.92
N TYR A 141 16.98 7.62 -10.32
CA TYR A 141 17.88 7.34 -11.44
C TYR A 141 17.58 8.23 -12.66
N ARG A 142 16.35 8.73 -12.74
CA ARG A 142 15.86 9.68 -13.75
C ARG A 142 16.27 11.12 -13.51
N ARG A 143 16.47 11.55 -12.25
CA ARG A 143 17.05 12.87 -11.96
C ARG A 143 18.51 12.89 -12.41
N LYS A 144 19.24 11.79 -12.20
CA LYS A 144 20.61 11.62 -12.73
C LYS A 144 20.60 11.54 -14.25
N ALA A 145 19.65 10.84 -14.88
CA ALA A 145 19.55 10.75 -16.34
C ALA A 145 19.09 12.07 -16.99
N ALA A 146 18.18 12.80 -16.36
CA ALA A 146 17.75 14.12 -16.83
C ALA A 146 18.85 15.17 -16.67
N LEU A 147 19.64 15.12 -15.61
CA LEU A 147 20.79 15.99 -15.40
C LEU A 147 21.94 15.65 -16.37
N LYS A 148 22.14 14.37 -16.71
CA LYS A 148 23.10 13.98 -17.75
C LYS A 148 22.69 14.46 -19.13
N ARG A 149 21.39 14.42 -19.48
CA ARG A 149 20.89 14.97 -20.76
C ARG A 149 21.03 16.48 -20.88
N LYS A 150 20.84 17.22 -19.77
CA LYS A 150 21.04 18.68 -19.76
C LYS A 150 22.53 19.08 -19.85
N ARG A 151 23.46 18.24 -19.38
CA ARG A 151 24.89 18.51 -19.51
C ARG A 151 25.46 18.13 -20.86
N GLY A 152 24.84 17.20 -21.59
CA GLY A 152 25.27 16.76 -22.93
C GLY A 152 24.70 17.57 -24.10
N SER A 153 23.86 18.61 -23.85
CA SER A 153 23.34 19.53 -24.87
C SER A 153 23.88 20.97 -24.75
N ALA A 154 24.96 21.14 -24.03
CA ALA A 154 25.64 22.43 -23.82
C ALA A 154 27.06 22.48 -24.39
N ASP A 155 27.39 21.59 -25.34
CA ASP A 155 28.57 21.65 -26.22
C ASP A 155 28.13 21.76 -27.68
#